data_3b8febb10a1630264529f62f9f52c8ed
#
_entry.id   3b8febb10a1630264529f62f9f52c8ed
#
_cell.length_a   1.000
_cell.length_b   1.000
_cell.length_c   1.000
_cell.angle_alpha   90.00
_cell.angle_beta   90.00
_cell.angle_gamma   90.00
#
_symmetry.space_group_name_H-M   'P 1'
#
loop_
_entity.id
_entity.type
_entity.pdbx_description
1 polymer ?
#
loop_
_entity_poly.entity_id
_entity_poly.type
_entity_poly.pdbx_seq_one_letter_code
_entity_poly.pdbx_strand_id
1 'polypeptide(L)'
;MVICCYTNHALDQFLEDLLGQGIPQRDIVRLGSKPSPNTAKMALKNQTSAYRFSKHDWAKIDSMKDSLMSRGYFLQSAFTQYEAQLGPTEVLDHLESKHPVYFKALCVPPTDDEIILIGSSGKAIGKHDLVSRWLDGQDAGIFHEYPNVVASRNVWDLSLEARKVLETRWMNEILDQRIEEVISAGDAFDEEQVPIGCKFQESSRKVIGSRRIIACTTTGAAMFRDAIDDTKPDILVVEEAGEVLESHVLSALSHDTKQLILIGDHK
;
A
#
# COMPACT_ATOMS: atom_id res chain seq x y z
N MET A 1 -4.48 35.57 3.96
CA MET A 1 -5.46 35.33 5.03
C MET A 1 -6.13 33.98 4.85
N VAL A 2 -6.61 33.39 5.95
CA VAL A 2 -7.39 32.14 5.93
C VAL A 2 -8.82 32.44 6.34
N ILE A 3 -9.78 31.82 5.68
CA ILE A 3 -11.21 31.85 6.01
C ILE A 3 -11.61 30.42 6.31
N CYS A 4 -12.13 30.18 7.50
CA CYS A 4 -12.54 28.85 7.99
C CYS A 4 -14.02 28.87 8.33
N CYS A 5 -14.79 27.94 7.75
CA CYS A 5 -16.22 27.76 8.00
C CYS A 5 -16.48 26.37 8.52
N TYR A 6 -17.58 26.19 9.25
CA TYR A 6 -17.95 24.86 9.74
C TYR A 6 -18.46 23.97 8.58
N THR A 7 -19.29 24.52 7.69
CA THR A 7 -19.91 23.78 6.60
C THR A 7 -19.38 24.19 5.22
N ASN A 8 -19.49 23.28 4.23
CA ASN A 8 -19.21 23.61 2.84
C ASN A 8 -20.16 24.66 2.28
N HIS A 9 -21.42 24.67 2.77
CA HIS A 9 -22.43 25.61 2.32
C HIS A 9 -22.09 27.05 2.77
N ALA A 10 -21.80 27.26 4.04
CA ALA A 10 -21.37 28.56 4.57
C ALA A 10 -20.10 29.06 3.87
N LEU A 11 -19.13 28.14 3.65
CA LEU A 11 -17.90 28.46 2.92
C LEU A 11 -18.21 28.97 1.50
N ASP A 12 -19.08 28.28 0.77
CA ASP A 12 -19.42 28.66 -0.60
C ASP A 12 -20.20 30.00 -0.63
N GLN A 13 -21.13 30.20 0.30
CA GLN A 13 -21.86 31.44 0.43
C GLN A 13 -20.93 32.64 0.73
N PHE A 14 -20.03 32.47 1.71
CA PHE A 14 -19.06 33.52 2.03
C PHE A 14 -18.17 33.87 0.83
N LEU A 15 -17.76 32.88 0.04
CA LEU A 15 -16.97 33.09 -1.16
C LEU A 15 -17.76 33.80 -2.26
N GLU A 16 -19.04 33.51 -2.43
CA GLU A 16 -19.92 34.19 -3.37
C GLU A 16 -20.10 35.67 -2.97
N ASP A 17 -20.23 35.95 -1.68
CA ASP A 17 -20.31 37.33 -1.18
C ASP A 17 -19.00 38.09 -1.42
N LEU A 18 -17.84 37.49 -1.23
CA LEU A 18 -16.54 38.09 -1.56
C LEU A 18 -16.42 38.41 -3.05
N LEU A 19 -16.89 37.52 -3.92
CA LEU A 19 -16.95 37.80 -5.36
C LEU A 19 -17.89 38.96 -5.69
N GLY A 20 -19.03 39.04 -4.99
CA GLY A 20 -19.97 40.16 -5.10
C GLY A 20 -19.36 41.48 -4.68
N GLN A 21 -18.43 41.49 -3.74
CA GLN A 21 -17.67 42.68 -3.32
C GLN A 21 -16.48 42.99 -4.25
N GLY A 22 -16.32 42.27 -5.35
CA GLY A 22 -15.30 42.54 -6.36
C GLY A 22 -13.93 41.91 -6.10
N ILE A 23 -13.82 41.01 -5.17
CA ILE A 23 -12.56 40.25 -4.94
C ILE A 23 -12.35 39.26 -6.10
N PRO A 24 -11.19 39.31 -6.79
CA PRO A 24 -10.98 38.49 -7.97
C PRO A 24 -10.88 37.01 -7.62
N GLN A 25 -11.53 36.17 -8.39
CA GLN A 25 -11.46 34.68 -8.27
C GLN A 25 -10.03 34.14 -8.24
N ARG A 26 -9.12 34.76 -8.98
CA ARG A 26 -7.70 34.38 -9.08
C ARG A 26 -6.93 34.54 -7.75
N ASP A 27 -7.45 35.34 -6.82
CA ASP A 27 -6.82 35.61 -5.53
C ASP A 27 -7.25 34.60 -4.47
N ILE A 28 -8.21 33.71 -4.78
CA ILE A 28 -8.86 32.80 -3.86
C ILE A 28 -8.52 31.37 -4.23
N VAL A 29 -8.22 30.53 -3.21
CA VAL A 29 -8.24 29.07 -3.31
C VAL A 29 -9.21 28.50 -2.28
N ARG A 30 -10.07 27.57 -2.72
CA ARG A 30 -11.01 26.84 -1.88
C ARG A 30 -10.50 25.43 -1.66
N LEU A 31 -10.26 25.09 -0.40
CA LEU A 31 -9.85 23.75 0.03
C LEU A 31 -11.08 22.96 0.50
N GLY A 32 -11.08 21.67 0.25
CA GLY A 32 -12.16 20.77 0.63
C GLY A 32 -12.98 20.25 -0.55
N SER A 33 -13.95 19.40 -0.23
CA SER A 33 -14.80 18.70 -1.20
C SER A 33 -16.06 19.47 -1.54
N LYS A 34 -16.78 19.06 -2.61
CA LYS A 34 -18.13 19.49 -2.99
C LYS A 34 -18.32 21.02 -3.09
N PRO A 35 -17.56 21.72 -3.95
CA PRO A 35 -17.78 23.13 -4.19
C PRO A 35 -19.13 23.36 -4.90
N SER A 36 -19.76 24.52 -4.68
CA SER A 36 -20.91 24.95 -5.46
C SER A 36 -20.49 25.21 -6.93
N PRO A 37 -21.42 25.24 -7.90
CA PRO A 37 -21.10 25.61 -9.29
C PRO A 37 -20.36 26.94 -9.41
N ASN A 38 -20.70 27.93 -8.59
CA ASN A 38 -20.14 29.28 -8.61
C ASN A 38 -18.71 29.30 -8.03
N THR A 39 -18.42 28.46 -7.05
CA THR A 39 -17.11 28.41 -6.38
C THR A 39 -16.20 27.31 -6.95
N ALA A 40 -16.70 26.46 -7.85
CA ALA A 40 -15.97 25.33 -8.42
C ALA A 40 -14.63 25.73 -9.06
N LYS A 41 -14.55 26.89 -9.70
CA LYS A 41 -13.30 27.36 -10.31
C LYS A 41 -12.24 27.75 -9.30
N MET A 42 -12.63 28.05 -8.05
CA MET A 42 -11.71 28.35 -6.94
C MET A 42 -11.23 27.10 -6.24
N ALA A 43 -11.87 25.96 -6.46
CA ALA A 43 -11.47 24.69 -5.82
C ALA A 43 -10.02 24.33 -6.19
N LEU A 44 -9.23 23.94 -5.19
CA LEU A 44 -7.83 23.56 -5.33
C LEU A 44 -7.63 22.52 -6.46
N LYS A 45 -8.49 21.50 -6.52
CA LYS A 45 -8.46 20.46 -7.56
C LYS A 45 -8.50 21.05 -8.98
N ASN A 46 -9.34 22.07 -9.20
CA ASN A 46 -9.49 22.68 -10.53
C ASN A 46 -8.35 23.67 -10.84
N GLN A 47 -7.75 24.26 -9.83
CA GLN A 47 -6.58 25.14 -9.99
C GLN A 47 -5.28 24.34 -10.16
N THR A 48 -5.12 23.21 -9.47
CA THR A 48 -3.96 22.32 -9.66
C THR A 48 -3.99 21.64 -11.02
N SER A 49 -5.17 21.34 -11.58
CA SER A 49 -5.29 20.80 -12.94
C SER A 49 -4.80 21.78 -14.01
N ALA A 50 -4.84 23.09 -13.73
CA ALA A 50 -4.27 24.11 -14.57
C ALA A 50 -2.76 24.32 -14.37
N TYR A 51 -2.17 23.73 -13.32
CA TYR A 51 -0.73 23.73 -13.11
C TYR A 51 -0.07 22.81 -14.13
N ARG A 52 0.58 23.43 -15.12
CA ARG A 52 1.29 22.66 -16.16
C ARG A 52 2.63 22.17 -15.61
N PHE A 53 2.69 20.89 -15.29
CA PHE A 53 3.98 20.24 -15.13
C PHE A 53 4.80 20.37 -16.41
N SER A 54 6.11 20.58 -16.28
CA SER A 54 7.00 20.56 -17.44
C SER A 54 7.00 19.16 -18.08
N LYS A 55 7.42 19.06 -19.35
CA LYS A 55 7.58 17.75 -20.01
C LYS A 55 8.52 16.82 -19.21
N HIS A 56 9.53 17.41 -18.57
CA HIS A 56 10.47 16.68 -17.72
C HIS A 56 9.79 16.15 -16.44
N ASP A 57 8.93 16.94 -15.78
CA ASP A 57 8.19 16.50 -14.60
C ASP A 57 7.22 15.39 -14.95
N TRP A 58 6.52 15.48 -16.09
CA TRP A 58 5.64 14.41 -16.57
C TRP A 58 6.40 13.12 -16.83
N ALA A 59 7.53 13.18 -17.55
CA ALA A 59 8.35 12.01 -17.79
C ALA A 59 8.83 11.35 -16.47
N LYS A 60 9.15 12.16 -15.47
CA LYS A 60 9.52 11.67 -14.13
C LYS A 60 8.34 11.02 -13.41
N ILE A 61 7.15 11.63 -13.45
CA ILE A 61 5.92 11.08 -12.86
C ILE A 61 5.55 9.75 -13.55
N ASP A 62 5.65 9.68 -14.87
CA ASP A 62 5.34 8.46 -15.61
C ASP A 62 6.32 7.34 -15.28
N SER A 63 7.63 7.64 -15.19
CA SER A 63 8.63 6.67 -14.73
C SER A 63 8.36 6.16 -13.31
N MET A 64 7.93 7.05 -12.38
CA MET A 64 7.55 6.65 -11.03
C MET A 64 6.30 5.76 -11.01
N LYS A 65 5.32 6.04 -11.89
CA LYS A 65 4.11 5.22 -12.02
C LYS A 65 4.44 3.83 -12.58
N ASP A 66 5.33 3.74 -13.56
CA ASP A 66 5.77 2.46 -14.13
C ASP A 66 6.49 1.61 -13.06
N SER A 67 7.33 2.24 -12.25
CA SER A 67 7.98 1.60 -11.10
C SER A 67 6.95 1.10 -10.08
N LEU A 68 6.01 1.96 -9.69
CA LEU A 68 4.92 1.60 -8.76
C LEU A 68 4.06 0.45 -9.29
N MET A 69 3.75 0.45 -10.59
CA MET A 69 3.01 -0.63 -11.24
C MET A 69 3.78 -1.95 -11.15
N SER A 70 5.09 -1.93 -11.40
CA SER A 70 5.94 -3.12 -11.26
C SER A 70 5.95 -3.65 -9.83
N ARG A 71 6.06 -2.76 -8.83
CA ARG A 71 5.95 -3.15 -7.40
C ARG A 71 4.59 -3.75 -7.07
N GLY A 72 3.51 -3.19 -7.64
CA GLY A 72 2.15 -3.75 -7.51
C GLY A 72 2.02 -5.18 -8.04
N TYR A 73 2.66 -5.50 -9.16
CA TYR A 73 2.70 -6.87 -9.68
C TYR A 73 3.47 -7.82 -8.76
N PHE A 74 4.59 -7.38 -8.18
CA PHE A 74 5.33 -8.19 -7.21
C PHE A 74 4.51 -8.46 -5.96
N LEU A 75 3.84 -7.45 -5.42
CA LEU A 75 2.96 -7.60 -4.25
C LEU A 75 1.81 -8.57 -4.55
N GLN A 76 1.16 -8.42 -5.71
CA GLN A 76 0.10 -9.34 -6.12
C GLN A 76 0.60 -10.77 -6.28
N SER A 77 1.80 -10.97 -6.83
CA SER A 77 2.44 -12.27 -6.95
C SER A 77 2.72 -12.89 -5.58
N ALA A 78 3.25 -12.12 -4.63
CA ALA A 78 3.50 -12.56 -3.27
C ALA A 78 2.22 -13.00 -2.56
N PHE A 79 1.13 -12.23 -2.69
CA PHE A 79 -0.19 -12.61 -2.19
C PHE A 79 -0.71 -13.90 -2.81
N THR A 80 -0.57 -14.06 -4.13
CA THR A 80 -1.00 -15.28 -4.83
C THR A 80 -0.25 -16.50 -4.33
N GLN A 81 1.05 -16.36 -4.07
CA GLN A 81 1.85 -17.44 -3.48
C GLN A 81 1.47 -17.72 -2.02
N TYR A 82 1.17 -16.67 -1.24
CA TYR A 82 0.69 -16.83 0.14
C TYR A 82 -0.63 -17.60 0.21
N GLU A 83 -1.56 -17.34 -0.70
CA GLU A 83 -2.87 -18.01 -0.77
C GLU A 83 -2.79 -19.42 -1.40
N ALA A 84 -1.70 -19.74 -2.09
CA ALA A 84 -1.53 -21.03 -2.75
C ALA A 84 -1.44 -22.15 -1.72
N GLN A 85 -2.18 -23.22 -1.96
CA GLN A 85 -2.20 -24.40 -1.11
C GLN A 85 -0.80 -25.04 -1.06
N LEU A 86 -0.34 -25.35 0.16
CA LEU A 86 0.91 -26.06 0.38
C LEU A 86 0.73 -27.53 0.08
N GLY A 87 1.64 -28.07 -0.70
CA GLY A 87 1.64 -29.47 -1.09
C GLY A 87 3.05 -30.07 -1.11
N PRO A 88 3.17 -31.34 -1.55
CA PRO A 88 4.47 -32.04 -1.60
C PRO A 88 5.52 -31.32 -2.46
N THR A 89 5.11 -30.57 -3.48
CA THR A 89 6.02 -29.82 -4.35
C THR A 89 6.70 -28.69 -3.58
N GLU A 90 5.91 -27.87 -2.88
CA GLU A 90 6.40 -26.75 -2.08
C GLU A 90 7.29 -27.22 -0.92
N VAL A 91 6.90 -28.35 -0.30
CA VAL A 91 7.71 -28.97 0.75
C VAL A 91 9.05 -29.43 0.18
N LEU A 92 9.08 -30.09 -0.99
CA LEU A 92 10.34 -30.55 -1.60
C LEU A 92 11.26 -29.40 -1.97
N ASP A 93 10.72 -28.32 -2.58
CA ASP A 93 11.48 -27.13 -2.96
C ASP A 93 12.05 -26.41 -1.69
N HIS A 94 11.27 -26.38 -0.60
CA HIS A 94 11.74 -25.87 0.69
C HIS A 94 12.89 -26.73 1.26
N LEU A 95 12.74 -28.05 1.21
CA LEU A 95 13.77 -28.98 1.68
C LEU A 95 15.08 -28.83 0.89
N GLU A 96 15.02 -28.58 -0.41
CA GLU A 96 16.19 -28.34 -1.25
C GLU A 96 17.03 -27.17 -0.71
N SER A 97 16.35 -26.08 -0.34
CA SER A 97 17.02 -24.86 0.11
C SER A 97 17.46 -24.87 1.58
N LYS A 98 16.65 -25.44 2.47
CA LYS A 98 16.83 -25.32 3.93
C LYS A 98 17.21 -26.60 4.64
N HIS A 99 16.84 -27.76 4.09
CA HIS A 99 17.01 -29.08 4.75
C HIS A 99 17.61 -30.12 3.81
N PRO A 100 18.86 -29.95 3.34
CA PRO A 100 19.46 -30.78 2.28
C PRO A 100 19.55 -32.26 2.64
N VAL A 101 19.57 -32.62 3.93
CA VAL A 101 19.58 -34.03 4.37
C VAL A 101 18.24 -34.70 4.05
N TYR A 102 17.13 -34.04 4.34
CA TYR A 102 15.79 -34.52 4.02
C TYR A 102 15.52 -34.47 2.52
N PHE A 103 15.98 -33.41 1.83
CA PHE A 103 15.87 -33.34 0.37
C PHE A 103 16.52 -34.53 -0.32
N LYS A 104 17.75 -34.86 0.04
CA LYS A 104 18.46 -36.06 -0.51
C LYS A 104 17.71 -37.37 -0.25
N ALA A 105 17.08 -37.50 0.92
CA ALA A 105 16.32 -38.68 1.27
C ALA A 105 14.98 -38.82 0.54
N LEU A 106 14.34 -37.69 0.20
CA LEU A 106 12.95 -37.60 -0.25
C LEU A 106 12.80 -37.11 -1.71
N CYS A 107 13.91 -36.79 -2.40
CA CYS A 107 13.90 -36.44 -3.81
C CYS A 107 14.03 -37.71 -4.66
N VAL A 108 13.18 -37.86 -5.67
CA VAL A 108 13.35 -38.91 -6.68
C VAL A 108 14.62 -38.58 -7.47
N PRO A 109 15.61 -39.53 -7.57
CA PRO A 109 16.81 -39.28 -8.34
C PRO A 109 16.50 -39.01 -9.82
N PRO A 110 17.27 -38.11 -10.48
CA PRO A 110 17.11 -37.89 -11.91
C PRO A 110 17.35 -39.20 -12.66
N THR A 111 16.47 -39.52 -13.57
CA THR A 111 16.64 -40.62 -14.52
C THR A 111 17.17 -40.05 -15.84
N ASP A 112 17.87 -40.90 -16.63
CA ASP A 112 18.23 -40.51 -18.00
C ASP A 112 16.96 -40.06 -18.75
N ASP A 113 17.06 -39.00 -19.55
CA ASP A 113 15.93 -38.27 -20.19
C ASP A 113 14.94 -39.14 -21.00
N GLU A 114 15.29 -40.40 -21.26
CA GLU A 114 14.44 -41.34 -22.03
C GLU A 114 13.65 -42.31 -21.12
N ILE A 115 13.86 -42.33 -19.78
CA ILE A 115 13.22 -43.28 -18.87
C ILE A 115 12.12 -42.61 -18.06
N ILE A 116 10.87 -42.91 -18.43
CA ILE A 116 9.72 -42.51 -17.62
C ILE A 116 9.42 -43.62 -16.60
N LEU A 117 9.64 -43.35 -15.33
CA LEU A 117 9.23 -44.25 -14.26
C LEU A 117 7.71 -44.27 -14.15
N ILE A 118 7.11 -45.45 -14.16
CA ILE A 118 5.66 -45.63 -14.03
C ILE A 118 5.37 -46.31 -12.70
N GLY A 119 4.50 -45.67 -11.90
CA GLY A 119 4.05 -46.27 -10.63
C GLY A 119 3.08 -47.44 -10.83
N SER A 120 2.77 -48.15 -9.75
CA SER A 120 1.84 -49.26 -9.73
C SER A 120 0.40 -48.89 -10.26
N SER A 121 0.06 -47.62 -10.22
CA SER A 121 -1.20 -47.06 -10.74
C SER A 121 -1.17 -46.74 -12.23
N GLY A 122 -0.06 -46.99 -12.95
CA GLY A 122 0.13 -46.63 -14.34
C GLY A 122 0.38 -45.17 -14.62
N LYS A 123 0.59 -44.34 -13.58
CA LYS A 123 0.91 -42.92 -13.73
C LYS A 123 2.43 -42.71 -13.70
N ALA A 124 2.91 -41.73 -14.44
CA ALA A 124 4.31 -41.31 -14.39
C ALA A 124 4.67 -40.80 -12.97
N ILE A 125 5.82 -41.21 -12.49
CA ILE A 125 6.34 -40.80 -11.19
C ILE A 125 7.03 -39.45 -11.32
N GLY A 126 6.59 -38.49 -10.54
CA GLY A 126 7.15 -37.15 -10.49
C GLY A 126 8.30 -37.02 -9.46
N LYS A 127 9.07 -35.94 -9.56
CA LYS A 127 10.20 -35.65 -8.65
C LYS A 127 9.82 -35.64 -7.16
N HIS A 128 8.56 -35.35 -6.85
CA HIS A 128 7.99 -35.24 -5.50
C HIS A 128 7.24 -36.48 -5.01
N ASP A 129 7.35 -37.59 -5.71
CA ASP A 129 6.62 -38.81 -5.35
C ASP A 129 7.11 -39.42 -4.02
N LEU A 130 8.43 -39.41 -3.77
CA LEU A 130 9.01 -39.89 -2.53
C LEU A 130 8.59 -39.03 -1.33
N VAL A 131 8.59 -37.69 -1.46
CA VAL A 131 8.15 -36.83 -0.36
C VAL A 131 6.64 -37.00 -0.12
N SER A 132 5.82 -37.14 -1.15
CA SER A 132 4.39 -37.43 -1.00
C SER A 132 4.14 -38.71 -0.22
N ARG A 133 4.80 -39.82 -0.61
CA ARG A 133 4.70 -41.10 0.09
C ARG A 133 5.13 -41.00 1.55
N TRP A 134 6.23 -40.27 1.80
CA TRP A 134 6.74 -40.09 3.16
C TRP A 134 5.77 -39.30 4.05
N LEU A 135 5.16 -38.22 3.52
CA LEU A 135 4.13 -37.41 4.20
C LEU A 135 2.87 -38.22 4.50
N ASP A 136 2.48 -39.10 3.58
CA ASP A 136 1.35 -40.05 3.75
C ASP A 136 1.68 -41.22 4.72
N GLY A 137 2.87 -41.27 5.27
CA GLY A 137 3.29 -42.33 6.17
C GLY A 137 3.62 -43.67 5.50
N GLN A 138 3.71 -43.64 4.16
CA GLN A 138 4.05 -44.84 3.37
C GLN A 138 5.56 -45.10 3.40
N ASP A 139 5.95 -46.29 2.94
CA ASP A 139 7.34 -46.63 2.66
C ASP A 139 7.81 -46.06 1.30
N ALA A 140 9.10 -46.23 0.98
CA ALA A 140 9.69 -45.76 -0.26
C ALA A 140 9.20 -46.52 -1.52
N GLY A 141 8.38 -47.54 -1.38
CA GLY A 141 7.82 -48.30 -2.51
C GLY A 141 8.91 -48.90 -3.42
N ILE A 142 8.79 -48.64 -4.70
CA ILE A 142 9.76 -49.12 -5.71
C ILE A 142 11.17 -48.53 -5.55
N PHE A 143 11.33 -47.49 -4.74
CA PHE A 143 12.60 -46.79 -4.52
C PHE A 143 13.38 -47.34 -3.33
N HIS A 144 12.91 -48.42 -2.66
CA HIS A 144 13.51 -48.91 -1.41
C HIS A 144 14.98 -49.36 -1.56
N GLU A 145 15.41 -49.74 -2.77
CA GLU A 145 16.80 -50.12 -3.08
C GLU A 145 17.65 -48.96 -3.64
N TYR A 146 17.06 -47.82 -3.85
CA TYR A 146 17.79 -46.67 -4.41
C TYR A 146 18.85 -46.16 -3.42
N PRO A 147 20.05 -45.78 -3.91
CA PRO A 147 21.17 -45.41 -3.03
C PRO A 147 20.86 -44.30 -2.02
N ASN A 148 20.08 -43.30 -2.43
CA ASN A 148 19.67 -42.19 -1.56
C ASN A 148 18.70 -42.63 -0.46
N VAL A 149 17.77 -43.54 -0.75
CA VAL A 149 16.83 -44.13 0.23
C VAL A 149 17.57 -45.02 1.21
N VAL A 150 18.43 -45.93 0.69
CA VAL A 150 19.24 -46.83 1.50
C VAL A 150 20.19 -46.05 2.43
N ALA A 151 20.81 -44.99 1.94
CA ALA A 151 21.70 -44.12 2.72
C ALA A 151 20.96 -43.28 3.79
N SER A 152 19.63 -43.10 3.62
CA SER A 152 18.82 -42.26 4.49
C SER A 152 17.75 -43.04 5.28
N ARG A 153 18.07 -44.30 5.67
CA ARG A 153 17.15 -45.13 6.45
C ARG A 153 16.63 -44.47 7.71
N ASN A 154 17.47 -43.71 8.39
CA ASN A 154 17.08 -42.92 9.56
C ASN A 154 15.94 -41.94 9.32
N VAL A 155 15.76 -41.43 8.09
CA VAL A 155 14.64 -40.58 7.70
C VAL A 155 13.40 -41.42 7.41
N TRP A 156 13.57 -42.55 6.76
CA TRP A 156 12.48 -43.47 6.40
C TRP A 156 11.93 -44.26 7.59
N ASP A 157 12.76 -44.56 8.59
CA ASP A 157 12.39 -45.29 9.81
C ASP A 157 11.66 -44.41 10.85
N LEU A 158 11.47 -43.11 10.57
CA LEU A 158 10.71 -42.21 11.46
C LEU A 158 9.24 -42.64 11.57
N SER A 159 8.72 -42.63 12.80
CA SER A 159 7.30 -42.90 13.05
C SER A 159 6.41 -41.86 12.36
N LEU A 160 5.17 -42.22 12.06
CA LEU A 160 4.20 -41.31 11.46
C LEU A 160 4.03 -40.04 12.27
N GLU A 161 4.04 -40.12 13.60
CA GLU A 161 3.95 -38.97 14.49
C GLU A 161 5.15 -38.04 14.32
N ALA A 162 6.38 -38.60 14.27
CA ALA A 162 7.59 -37.81 14.04
C ALA A 162 7.59 -37.15 12.66
N ARG A 163 7.10 -37.84 11.62
CA ARG A 163 6.94 -37.27 10.26
C ARG A 163 5.97 -36.11 10.26
N LYS A 164 4.83 -36.22 10.94
CA LYS A 164 3.82 -35.13 11.04
C LYS A 164 4.34 -33.91 11.79
N VAL A 165 5.17 -34.09 12.81
CA VAL A 165 5.83 -32.98 13.50
C VAL A 165 6.76 -32.23 12.55
N LEU A 166 7.54 -32.94 11.74
CA LEU A 166 8.43 -32.35 10.75
C LEU A 166 7.65 -31.66 9.63
N GLU A 167 6.61 -32.29 9.12
CA GLU A 167 5.69 -31.71 8.11
C GLU A 167 5.13 -30.38 8.60
N THR A 168 4.55 -30.35 9.81
CA THR A 168 4.00 -29.14 10.41
C THR A 168 5.07 -28.05 10.55
N ARG A 169 6.28 -28.43 10.97
CA ARG A 169 7.39 -27.49 11.07
C ARG A 169 7.76 -26.90 9.72
N TRP A 170 7.94 -27.72 8.69
CA TRP A 170 8.29 -27.25 7.34
C TRP A 170 7.19 -26.37 6.72
N MET A 171 5.92 -26.77 6.92
CA MET A 171 4.79 -25.93 6.46
C MET A 171 4.77 -24.56 7.14
N ASN A 172 5.07 -24.49 8.44
CA ASN A 172 5.18 -23.21 9.15
C ASN A 172 6.37 -22.39 8.63
N GLU A 173 7.54 -23.02 8.41
CA GLU A 173 8.72 -22.34 7.85
C GLU A 173 8.43 -21.76 6.46
N ILE A 174 7.70 -22.48 5.60
CA ILE A 174 7.25 -21.99 4.27
C ILE A 174 6.26 -20.84 4.43
N LEU A 175 5.31 -20.97 5.34
CA LEU A 175 4.30 -19.92 5.59
C LEU A 175 4.95 -18.65 6.11
N ASP A 176 5.87 -18.75 7.07
CA ASP A 176 6.61 -17.61 7.62
C ASP A 176 7.41 -16.90 6.51
N GLN A 177 8.07 -17.65 5.63
CA GLN A 177 8.77 -17.09 4.47
C GLN A 177 7.82 -16.33 3.54
N ARG A 178 6.66 -16.92 3.20
CA ARG A 178 5.66 -16.28 2.35
C ARG A 178 5.10 -14.98 2.98
N ILE A 179 4.91 -14.98 4.31
CA ILE A 179 4.49 -13.78 5.05
C ILE A 179 5.57 -12.68 4.95
N GLU A 180 6.84 -13.04 5.16
CA GLU A 180 7.96 -12.09 5.02
C GLU A 180 8.05 -11.51 3.60
N GLU A 181 7.81 -12.33 2.56
CA GLU A 181 7.77 -11.88 1.16
C GLU A 181 6.63 -10.89 0.91
N VAL A 182 5.42 -11.13 1.45
CA VAL A 182 4.28 -10.20 1.35
C VAL A 182 4.59 -8.89 2.07
N ILE A 183 5.13 -8.94 3.29
CA ILE A 183 5.47 -7.74 4.05
C ILE A 183 6.53 -6.92 3.28
N SER A 184 7.60 -7.58 2.84
CA SER A 184 8.68 -6.91 2.09
C SER A 184 8.18 -6.29 0.78
N ALA A 185 7.29 -6.98 0.06
CA ALA A 185 6.69 -6.45 -1.17
C ALA A 185 5.75 -5.27 -0.88
N GLY A 186 5.02 -5.31 0.25
CA GLY A 186 4.15 -4.22 0.72
C GLY A 186 4.96 -2.97 1.06
N ASP A 187 6.00 -3.11 1.86
CA ASP A 187 6.89 -2.00 2.25
C ASP A 187 7.52 -1.35 1.01
N ALA A 188 8.01 -2.16 0.06
CA ALA A 188 8.59 -1.66 -1.18
C ALA A 188 7.57 -0.94 -2.08
N PHE A 189 6.29 -1.35 -2.06
CA PHE A 189 5.20 -0.67 -2.76
C PHE A 189 4.89 0.69 -2.11
N ASP A 190 4.80 0.72 -0.78
CA ASP A 190 4.51 1.95 -0.03
C ASP A 190 5.64 2.97 -0.18
N GLU A 191 6.90 2.55 -0.12
CA GLU A 191 8.06 3.42 -0.36
C GLU A 191 8.04 4.06 -1.75
N GLU A 192 7.64 3.33 -2.79
CA GLU A 192 7.55 3.84 -4.16
C GLU A 192 6.38 4.80 -4.37
N GLN A 193 5.31 4.69 -3.55
CA GLN A 193 4.13 5.55 -3.62
C GLN A 193 4.40 6.96 -3.08
N VAL A 194 5.23 7.10 -2.04
CA VAL A 194 5.52 8.36 -1.35
C VAL A 194 6.01 9.48 -2.30
N PRO A 195 7.00 9.26 -3.19
CA PRO A 195 7.50 10.31 -4.09
C PRO A 195 6.44 10.87 -5.03
N ILE A 196 5.50 10.02 -5.49
CA ILE A 196 4.40 10.44 -6.37
C ILE A 196 3.46 11.39 -5.60
N GLY A 197 3.09 11.01 -4.37
CA GLY A 197 2.29 11.84 -3.47
C GLY A 197 2.94 13.21 -3.22
N CYS A 198 4.23 13.25 -2.93
CA CYS A 198 5.00 14.47 -2.72
C CYS A 198 4.95 15.42 -3.94
N LYS A 199 5.05 14.87 -5.16
CA LYS A 199 4.97 15.68 -6.40
C LYS A 199 3.61 16.36 -6.57
N PHE A 200 2.52 15.67 -6.28
CA PHE A 200 1.18 16.27 -6.33
C PHE A 200 0.95 17.26 -5.18
N GLN A 201 1.47 16.99 -3.99
CA GLN A 201 1.41 17.94 -2.88
C GLN A 201 2.20 19.22 -3.18
N GLU A 202 3.35 19.14 -3.86
CA GLU A 202 4.13 20.31 -4.27
C GLU A 202 3.32 21.25 -5.15
N SER A 203 2.53 20.71 -6.11
CA SER A 203 1.65 21.53 -6.95
C SER A 203 0.55 22.21 -6.14
N SER A 204 -0.04 21.50 -5.18
CA SER A 204 -1.04 22.05 -4.26
C SER A 204 -0.47 23.17 -3.39
N ARG A 205 0.71 22.97 -2.80
CA ARG A 205 1.43 24.00 -2.02
C ARG A 205 1.74 25.25 -2.83
N LYS A 206 2.18 25.10 -4.08
CA LYS A 206 2.43 26.22 -4.99
C LYS A 206 1.15 27.02 -5.31
N VAL A 207 0.03 26.33 -5.55
CA VAL A 207 -1.26 27.01 -5.76
C VAL A 207 -1.68 27.73 -4.49
N ILE A 208 -1.69 27.07 -3.33
CA ILE A 208 -2.09 27.65 -2.06
C ILE A 208 -1.21 28.87 -1.74
N GLY A 209 0.12 28.74 -1.84
CA GLY A 209 1.07 29.82 -1.56
C GLY A 209 0.99 31.02 -2.51
N SER A 210 0.41 30.85 -3.71
CA SER A 210 0.24 31.93 -4.67
C SER A 210 -1.06 32.73 -4.48
N ARG A 211 -1.94 32.30 -3.56
CA ARG A 211 -3.25 32.94 -3.35
C ARG A 211 -3.24 33.86 -2.13
N ARG A 212 -4.00 34.93 -2.20
CA ARG A 212 -4.15 35.91 -1.10
C ARG A 212 -5.14 35.41 -0.03
N ILE A 213 -6.13 34.64 -0.47
CA ILE A 213 -7.21 34.11 0.36
C ILE A 213 -7.25 32.59 0.22
N ILE A 214 -7.12 31.92 1.35
CA ILE A 214 -7.26 30.48 1.49
C ILE A 214 -8.58 30.25 2.22
N ALA A 215 -9.53 29.62 1.57
CA ALA A 215 -10.85 29.34 2.13
C ALA A 215 -11.02 27.84 2.35
N CYS A 216 -11.40 27.42 3.53
CA CYS A 216 -11.51 26.01 3.91
C CYS A 216 -12.62 25.75 4.92
N THR A 217 -13.06 24.52 5.02
CA THR A 217 -13.78 24.06 6.20
C THR A 217 -12.81 23.71 7.32
N THR A 218 -13.29 23.53 8.54
CA THR A 218 -12.48 23.07 9.69
C THR A 218 -11.72 21.77 9.37
N THR A 219 -12.38 20.81 8.70
CA THR A 219 -11.73 19.58 8.20
C THR A 219 -10.68 19.90 7.14
N GLY A 220 -10.98 20.83 6.22
CA GLY A 220 -10.03 21.27 5.21
C GLY A 220 -8.81 21.93 5.81
N ALA A 221 -8.98 22.76 6.85
CA ALA A 221 -7.87 23.36 7.59
C ALA A 221 -6.93 22.31 8.18
N ALA A 222 -7.49 21.28 8.81
CA ALA A 222 -6.70 20.19 9.39
C ALA A 222 -5.96 19.37 8.30
N MET A 223 -6.63 19.02 7.20
CA MET A 223 -6.05 18.24 6.10
C MET A 223 -4.90 18.96 5.36
N PHE A 224 -4.97 20.27 5.27
CA PHE A 224 -4.00 21.09 4.53
C PHE A 224 -3.13 21.95 5.46
N ARG A 225 -3.07 21.60 6.74
CA ARG A 225 -2.41 22.39 7.77
C ARG A 225 -1.01 22.85 7.36
N ASP A 226 -0.14 21.93 7.03
CA ASP A 226 1.25 22.23 6.67
C ASP A 226 1.34 23.22 5.47
N ALA A 227 0.47 23.01 4.48
CA ALA A 227 0.45 23.89 3.30
C ALA A 227 -0.10 25.29 3.60
N ILE A 228 -1.00 25.41 4.58
CA ILE A 228 -1.52 26.69 5.07
C ILE A 228 -0.45 27.40 5.91
N ASP A 229 0.18 26.69 6.84
CA ASP A 229 1.24 27.25 7.70
C ASP A 229 2.44 27.73 6.89
N ASP A 230 2.82 27.03 5.81
CA ASP A 230 3.87 27.47 4.87
C ASP A 230 3.57 28.85 4.25
N THR A 231 2.31 29.26 4.17
CA THR A 231 1.91 30.59 3.63
C THR A 231 2.00 31.73 4.65
N LYS A 232 2.25 31.42 5.92
CA LYS A 232 2.34 32.39 7.04
C LYS A 232 1.15 33.37 7.07
N PRO A 233 -0.07 32.87 7.27
CA PRO A 233 -1.25 33.73 7.17
C PRO A 233 -1.34 34.69 8.35
N ASP A 234 -1.41 35.98 8.10
CA ASP A 234 -1.53 37.02 9.14
C ASP A 234 -2.93 37.06 9.77
N ILE A 235 -3.97 36.65 9.05
CA ILE A 235 -5.37 36.80 9.47
C ILE A 235 -6.09 35.45 9.32
N LEU A 236 -6.78 35.04 10.39
CA LEU A 236 -7.75 33.95 10.39
C LEU A 236 -9.16 34.53 10.63
N VAL A 237 -10.07 34.27 9.70
CA VAL A 237 -11.49 34.58 9.83
C VAL A 237 -12.23 33.26 10.04
N VAL A 238 -13.04 33.17 11.07
CA VAL A 238 -13.91 32.02 11.33
C VAL A 238 -15.35 32.46 11.19
N GLU A 239 -16.04 31.91 10.20
CA GLU A 239 -17.46 32.11 9.93
C GLU A 239 -18.27 31.03 10.64
N GLU A 240 -19.47 31.33 11.08
CA GLU A 240 -20.31 30.47 11.93
C GLU A 240 -19.60 30.11 13.26
N ALA A 241 -18.85 31.05 13.83
CA ALA A 241 -18.00 30.78 14.99
C ALA A 241 -18.76 30.25 16.22
N GLY A 242 -20.05 30.53 16.34
CA GLY A 242 -20.92 29.97 17.37
C GLY A 242 -21.18 28.46 17.23
N GLU A 243 -21.02 27.91 16.02
CA GLU A 243 -21.23 26.48 15.71
C GLU A 243 -19.89 25.67 15.72
N VAL A 244 -18.76 26.37 15.82
CA VAL A 244 -17.41 25.77 15.71
C VAL A 244 -16.85 25.52 17.12
N LEU A 245 -16.36 24.31 17.37
CA LEU A 245 -15.64 24.01 18.62
C LEU A 245 -14.32 24.75 18.66
N GLU A 246 -13.91 25.19 19.85
CA GLU A 246 -12.62 25.85 20.08
C GLU A 246 -11.43 25.06 19.54
N SER A 247 -11.44 23.72 19.69
CA SER A 247 -10.43 22.82 19.15
C SER A 247 -10.29 22.89 17.63
N HIS A 248 -11.39 23.13 16.90
CA HIS A 248 -11.37 23.32 15.46
C HIS A 248 -10.77 24.68 15.08
N VAL A 249 -11.06 25.74 15.83
CA VAL A 249 -10.42 27.04 15.62
C VAL A 249 -8.92 26.93 15.84
N LEU A 250 -8.49 26.28 16.92
CA LEU A 250 -7.08 26.03 17.23
C LEU A 250 -6.38 25.22 16.12
N SER A 251 -7.08 24.28 15.48
CA SER A 251 -6.52 23.51 14.37
C SER A 251 -6.30 24.34 13.10
N ALA A 252 -7.01 25.46 12.94
CA ALA A 252 -6.86 26.39 11.81
C ALA A 252 -5.90 27.55 12.12
N LEU A 253 -5.55 27.75 13.38
CA LEU A 253 -4.70 28.87 13.83
C LEU A 253 -3.22 28.55 13.54
N SER A 254 -2.55 29.44 12.80
CA SER A 254 -1.11 29.37 12.55
C SER A 254 -0.31 30.17 13.59
N HIS A 255 0.95 29.83 13.78
CA HIS A 255 1.89 30.61 14.63
C HIS A 255 2.11 32.04 14.12
N ASP A 256 1.94 32.26 12.82
CA ASP A 256 2.12 33.56 12.18
C ASP A 256 0.85 34.42 12.21
N THR A 257 -0.27 33.90 12.71
CA THR A 257 -1.56 34.62 12.76
C THR A 257 -1.50 35.78 13.76
N LYS A 258 -1.68 37.00 13.25
CA LYS A 258 -1.69 38.24 14.03
C LYS A 258 -3.08 38.69 14.44
N GLN A 259 -4.09 38.30 13.68
CA GLN A 259 -5.48 38.69 13.91
C GLN A 259 -6.43 37.51 13.71
N LEU A 260 -7.26 37.26 14.73
CA LEU A 260 -8.37 36.33 14.70
C LEU A 260 -9.69 37.13 14.67
N ILE A 261 -10.53 36.82 13.68
CA ILE A 261 -11.84 37.42 13.52
C ILE A 261 -12.87 36.29 13.62
N LEU A 262 -13.77 36.39 14.59
CA LEU A 262 -14.86 35.45 14.79
C LEU A 262 -16.16 36.11 14.35
N ILE A 263 -16.87 35.52 13.41
CA ILE A 263 -18.16 35.95 12.90
C ILE A 263 -19.19 34.88 13.27
N GLY A 264 -20.25 35.27 13.93
CA GLY A 264 -21.31 34.36 14.34
C GLY A 264 -22.45 35.11 15.05
N ASP A 265 -23.61 34.47 15.11
CA ASP A 265 -24.78 35.03 15.78
C ASP A 265 -24.68 34.81 17.29
N HIS A 266 -25.10 35.81 18.05
CA HIS A 266 -25.35 35.66 19.48
C HIS A 266 -26.70 34.95 19.68
N LYS A 267 -26.67 33.77 20.27
CA LYS A 267 -27.87 33.19 20.89
C LYS A 267 -27.75 33.20 22.40
#